data_3eaee39af439a124e46d930b674c3ba1
#
_entry.id   3eaee39af439a124e46d930b674c3ba1
#
_cell.length_a   1.000
_cell.length_b   1.000
_cell.length_c   1.000
_cell.angle_alpha   90.00
_cell.angle_beta   90.00
_cell.angle_gamma   90.00
#
_symmetry.space_group_name_H-M   'P 1'
#
loop_
_entity.id
_entity.type
_entity.pdbx_description
1 polymer ?
#
loop_
_entity_poly.entity_id
_entity_poly.type
_entity_poly.pdbx_seq_one_letter_code
_entity_poly.pdbx_strand_id
1 'polypeptide(L)'
;MLACLLSFQSADSLAQGNLTPPGAPSPTMHTLDQIYDRGDPRIRITNSSSTVTISIPGSYFLTQDLTVSSGNAINITTNGVTLDLGGHTITSTAASAVGAGVLLNSGLKNVVIRNGNIVGGVTNNAVGVYSGTGFAYGIYYSSTAPVNVCVSKVSVIGCLYYGIDLNAGDATLVEDCFVRTVGSYGILASTVKNCTAVECGYTSISGDQVSDCRGETTFGSYGLFGVNVQNSYGSSASSGYGLYAYVALNCAGTSASSYGLYAYYSAQNCQGQSTSGTGLFSRNVNNCYGSSSSDTGIECSGTAINSSGVASSGLGLDAYCAENCYGNGVSGLSASTALNCLGVGSNGDGVYAGLTAMNCFGSTGAGTGLVAFIASFCHGTATTGTDLSVTHNINSY
;
A
#
# COMPACT_ATOMS: atom_id res chain seq x y z
N MET A 1 -86.06 17.68 -50.65
CA MET A 1 -84.66 17.54 -50.20
C MET A 1 -84.73 17.15 -48.77
N LEU A 2 -84.48 15.87 -48.47
CA LEU A 2 -84.57 15.29 -47.13
C LEU A 2 -83.15 15.21 -46.59
N ALA A 3 -82.83 15.96 -45.52
CA ALA A 3 -81.52 15.89 -44.86
C ALA A 3 -81.56 14.80 -43.78
N CYS A 4 -80.76 13.77 -43.97
CA CYS A 4 -80.56 12.69 -42.99
C CYS A 4 -79.55 13.14 -41.97
N LEU A 5 -80.00 13.38 -40.73
CA LEU A 5 -79.07 13.60 -39.59
C LEU A 5 -78.64 12.23 -39.05
N LEU A 6 -77.36 11.88 -39.25
CA LEU A 6 -76.74 10.75 -38.57
C LEU A 6 -76.23 11.23 -37.19
N SER A 7 -76.86 10.74 -36.13
CA SER A 7 -76.39 10.87 -34.76
C SER A 7 -75.31 9.82 -34.50
N PHE A 8 -74.05 10.25 -34.31
CA PHE A 8 -73.03 9.41 -33.79
C PHE A 8 -73.22 9.32 -32.25
N GLN A 9 -73.65 8.16 -31.75
CA GLN A 9 -73.47 7.83 -30.32
C GLN A 9 -72.01 7.42 -30.08
N SER A 10 -71.31 8.17 -29.25
CA SER A 10 -70.04 7.78 -28.71
C SER A 10 -70.27 6.64 -27.75
N ALA A 11 -69.84 5.45 -28.09
CA ALA A 11 -69.75 4.35 -27.11
C ALA A 11 -68.65 4.70 -26.13
N ASP A 12 -69.00 4.90 -24.87
CA ASP A 12 -68.01 4.98 -23.78
C ASP A 12 -67.24 3.67 -23.72
N SER A 13 -65.98 3.70 -24.14
CA SER A 13 -65.05 2.61 -24.00
C SER A 13 -64.77 2.41 -22.50
N LEU A 14 -65.46 1.53 -21.82
CA LEU A 14 -65.06 1.06 -20.50
C LEU A 14 -63.81 0.20 -20.62
N ALA A 15 -62.69 0.83 -20.79
CA ALA A 15 -61.40 0.16 -20.88
C ALA A 15 -60.73 -0.07 -19.52
N GLN A 16 -61.44 0.20 -18.42
CA GLN A 16 -60.96 -0.14 -17.09
C GLN A 16 -61.91 -1.12 -16.42
N GLY A 17 -61.46 -2.37 -16.32
CA GLY A 17 -62.07 -3.32 -15.42
C GLY A 17 -62.06 -2.80 -13.97
N ASN A 18 -62.91 -3.33 -13.14
CA ASN A 18 -63.05 -2.95 -11.75
C ASN A 18 -61.70 -2.92 -11.06
N LEU A 19 -61.24 -1.74 -10.63
CA LEU A 19 -59.93 -1.53 -9.96
C LEU A 19 -59.89 -2.11 -8.53
N THR A 20 -61.05 -2.57 -8.01
CA THR A 20 -61.09 -3.30 -6.74
C THR A 20 -60.87 -4.77 -7.03
N PRO A 21 -59.85 -5.38 -6.41
CA PRO A 21 -59.65 -6.85 -6.49
C PRO A 21 -60.93 -7.58 -6.04
N PRO A 22 -61.39 -8.59 -6.77
CA PRO A 22 -62.70 -9.26 -6.51
C PRO A 22 -62.70 -10.12 -5.23
N GLY A 23 -61.75 -10.03 -4.36
CA GLY A 23 -61.65 -10.74 -3.11
C GLY A 23 -60.39 -10.45 -2.31
N ALA A 24 -60.24 -11.05 -1.15
CA ALA A 24 -59.00 -11.03 -0.40
C ALA A 24 -57.84 -11.57 -1.27
N PRO A 25 -56.62 -11.08 -1.08
CA PRO A 25 -55.46 -11.54 -1.86
C PRO A 25 -55.39 -13.08 -1.83
N SER A 26 -55.32 -13.70 -3.01
CA SER A 26 -55.10 -15.14 -3.11
C SER A 26 -53.81 -15.52 -2.38
N PRO A 27 -53.68 -16.73 -1.78
CA PRO A 27 -52.43 -17.22 -1.21
C PRO A 27 -51.26 -17.20 -2.19
N THR A 28 -51.53 -17.05 -3.50
CA THR A 28 -50.54 -16.92 -4.57
C THR A 28 -50.16 -15.47 -4.91
N MET A 29 -50.88 -14.48 -4.36
CA MET A 29 -50.54 -13.08 -4.52
C MET A 29 -49.38 -12.73 -3.60
N HIS A 30 -48.32 -12.25 -4.19
CA HIS A 30 -47.15 -11.78 -3.43
C HIS A 30 -47.26 -10.25 -3.23
N THR A 31 -46.88 -9.79 -2.05
CA THR A 31 -46.66 -8.36 -1.80
C THR A 31 -45.53 -7.85 -2.64
N LEU A 32 -45.43 -6.54 -2.84
CA LEU A 32 -44.26 -5.94 -3.50
C LEU A 32 -42.95 -6.29 -2.79
N ASP A 33 -42.96 -6.39 -1.45
CA ASP A 33 -41.81 -6.82 -0.67
C ASP A 33 -41.44 -8.28 -0.95
N GLN A 34 -42.45 -9.19 -1.04
CA GLN A 34 -42.20 -10.58 -1.40
C GLN A 34 -41.71 -10.75 -2.85
N ILE A 35 -42.15 -9.89 -3.77
CA ILE A 35 -41.65 -9.87 -5.17
C ILE A 35 -40.23 -9.34 -5.18
N TYR A 36 -39.94 -8.28 -4.43
CA TYR A 36 -38.61 -7.71 -4.28
C TYR A 36 -37.65 -8.71 -3.64
N ASP A 37 -38.04 -9.42 -2.58
CA ASP A 37 -37.26 -10.46 -1.90
C ASP A 37 -36.96 -11.67 -2.81
N ARG A 38 -37.84 -11.99 -3.76
CA ARG A 38 -37.60 -13.04 -4.76
C ARG A 38 -36.64 -12.61 -5.87
N GLY A 39 -36.52 -11.30 -6.11
CA GLY A 39 -35.61 -10.73 -7.12
C GLY A 39 -34.14 -10.75 -6.68
N ASP A 40 -33.87 -10.79 -5.39
CA ASP A 40 -32.51 -10.82 -4.84
C ASP A 40 -32.35 -12.07 -3.94
N PRO A 41 -31.60 -13.09 -4.40
CA PRO A 41 -31.43 -14.34 -3.64
C PRO A 41 -30.51 -14.21 -2.43
N ARG A 42 -29.95 -13.02 -2.18
CA ARG A 42 -29.07 -12.78 -1.03
C ARG A 42 -29.86 -12.67 0.28
N ILE A 43 -29.23 -13.09 1.36
CA ILE A 43 -29.82 -13.03 2.71
C ILE A 43 -29.62 -11.62 3.25
N ARG A 44 -30.71 -10.97 3.63
CA ARG A 44 -30.70 -9.61 4.20
C ARG A 44 -30.26 -9.62 5.66
N ILE A 45 -29.36 -8.72 6.00
CA ILE A 45 -29.02 -8.39 7.39
C ILE A 45 -29.75 -7.09 7.72
N THR A 46 -30.85 -7.20 8.46
CA THR A 46 -31.71 -6.08 8.86
C THR A 46 -31.50 -5.62 10.29
N ASN A 47 -30.62 -6.31 11.04
CA ASN A 47 -30.28 -5.92 12.41
C ASN A 47 -29.39 -4.67 12.39
N SER A 48 -29.72 -3.69 13.19
CA SER A 48 -29.00 -2.40 13.25
C SER A 48 -28.31 -2.14 14.60
N SER A 49 -28.48 -3.01 15.61
CA SER A 49 -28.08 -2.68 17.00
C SER A 49 -27.48 -3.81 17.83
N SER A 50 -27.29 -5.01 17.25
CA SER A 50 -26.67 -6.12 17.97
C SER A 50 -25.78 -6.96 17.06
N THR A 51 -24.89 -7.75 17.67
CA THR A 51 -23.99 -8.67 16.94
C THR A 51 -24.76 -9.59 16.01
N VAL A 52 -24.32 -9.68 14.77
CA VAL A 52 -24.84 -10.59 13.75
C VAL A 52 -23.90 -11.78 13.64
N THR A 53 -24.42 -13.01 13.73
CA THR A 53 -23.64 -14.24 13.51
C THR A 53 -24.08 -14.93 12.23
N ILE A 54 -23.13 -15.08 11.28
CA ILE A 54 -23.32 -15.80 10.02
C ILE A 54 -22.76 -17.21 10.20
N SER A 55 -23.67 -18.20 10.34
CA SER A 55 -23.33 -19.61 10.58
C SER A 55 -23.73 -20.55 9.44
N ILE A 56 -24.31 -20.02 8.37
CA ILE A 56 -24.74 -20.78 7.19
C ILE A 56 -24.02 -20.22 5.96
N PRO A 57 -23.45 -21.06 5.08
CA PRO A 57 -22.89 -20.59 3.82
C PRO A 57 -23.91 -19.82 2.98
N GLY A 58 -23.49 -18.79 2.28
CA GLY A 58 -24.39 -18.03 1.43
C GLY A 58 -23.93 -16.61 1.15
N SER A 59 -24.75 -15.88 0.43
CA SER A 59 -24.54 -14.47 0.11
C SER A 59 -25.43 -13.59 0.98
N TYR A 60 -24.82 -12.67 1.69
CA TYR A 60 -25.43 -11.77 2.66
C TYR A 60 -25.20 -10.33 2.26
N PHE A 61 -26.14 -9.45 2.63
CA PHE A 61 -25.93 -8.02 2.47
C PHE A 61 -26.58 -7.21 3.59
N LEU A 62 -25.91 -6.10 3.98
CA LEU A 62 -26.48 -5.13 4.90
C LEU A 62 -27.55 -4.29 4.17
N THR A 63 -28.65 -4.01 4.83
CA THR A 63 -29.72 -3.14 4.32
C THR A 63 -29.76 -1.79 5.02
N GLN A 64 -28.95 -1.61 6.04
CA GLN A 64 -28.84 -0.39 6.86
C GLN A 64 -27.54 -0.41 7.66
N ASP A 65 -27.17 0.72 8.24
CA ASP A 65 -26.03 0.82 9.14
C ASP A 65 -26.19 -0.07 10.36
N LEU A 66 -25.07 -0.63 10.83
CA LEU A 66 -25.02 -1.51 11.99
C LEU A 66 -24.20 -0.86 13.11
N THR A 67 -24.83 -0.59 14.25
CA THR A 67 -24.18 -0.06 15.44
C THR A 67 -24.26 -1.02 16.59
N VAL A 68 -23.12 -1.46 17.15
CA VAL A 68 -23.09 -2.32 18.33
C VAL A 68 -22.61 -1.55 19.55
N SER A 69 -23.07 -1.95 20.73
CA SER A 69 -22.67 -1.31 21.99
C SER A 69 -21.33 -1.82 22.52
N SER A 70 -20.90 -3.02 22.13
CA SER A 70 -19.63 -3.64 22.52
C SER A 70 -19.39 -4.92 21.74
N GLY A 71 -18.13 -5.40 21.70
CA GLY A 71 -17.73 -6.65 21.08
C GLY A 71 -17.70 -6.58 19.56
N ASN A 72 -17.95 -7.72 18.91
CA ASN A 72 -17.92 -7.80 17.44
C ASN A 72 -19.27 -7.39 16.83
N ALA A 73 -19.24 -6.71 15.69
CA ALA A 73 -20.48 -6.38 15.00
C ALA A 73 -20.96 -7.55 14.14
N ILE A 74 -20.08 -8.17 13.36
CA ILE A 74 -20.42 -9.36 12.56
C ILE A 74 -19.42 -10.46 12.87
N ASN A 75 -19.93 -11.66 13.20
CA ASN A 75 -19.14 -12.88 13.34
C ASN A 75 -19.43 -13.82 12.18
N ILE A 76 -18.43 -14.15 11.37
CA ILE A 76 -18.52 -15.19 10.34
C ILE A 76 -17.95 -16.48 10.94
N THR A 77 -18.79 -17.52 11.06
CA THR A 77 -18.42 -18.79 11.71
C THR A 77 -18.41 -19.98 10.76
N THR A 78 -18.65 -19.76 9.48
CA THR A 78 -18.72 -20.80 8.44
C THR A 78 -18.00 -20.38 7.17
N ASN A 79 -17.60 -21.37 6.37
CA ASN A 79 -16.98 -21.17 5.06
C ASN A 79 -18.02 -20.79 3.99
N GLY A 80 -17.56 -20.31 2.85
CA GLY A 80 -18.39 -20.05 1.68
C GLY A 80 -19.37 -18.90 1.88
N VAL A 81 -18.93 -17.82 2.52
CA VAL A 81 -19.74 -16.63 2.79
C VAL A 81 -19.31 -15.48 1.88
N THR A 82 -20.29 -14.84 1.25
CA THR A 82 -20.13 -13.52 0.64
C THR A 82 -20.90 -12.50 1.47
N LEU A 83 -20.21 -11.54 2.07
CA LEU A 83 -20.77 -10.44 2.84
C LEU A 83 -20.61 -9.13 2.07
N ASP A 84 -21.70 -8.57 1.58
CA ASP A 84 -21.78 -7.26 0.95
C ASP A 84 -22.28 -6.24 1.99
N LEU A 85 -21.45 -5.27 2.33
CA LEU A 85 -21.85 -4.24 3.30
C LEU A 85 -22.79 -3.19 2.69
N GLY A 86 -23.09 -3.27 1.39
CA GLY A 86 -24.11 -2.45 0.72
C GLY A 86 -23.84 -0.94 0.73
N GLY A 87 -22.60 -0.52 0.95
CA GLY A 87 -22.23 0.89 1.18
C GLY A 87 -22.50 1.38 2.61
N HIS A 88 -23.05 0.53 3.48
CA HIS A 88 -23.40 0.87 4.86
C HIS A 88 -22.17 0.92 5.77
N THR A 89 -22.36 1.54 6.93
CA THR A 89 -21.35 1.72 7.96
C THR A 89 -21.59 0.81 9.15
N ILE A 90 -20.54 0.15 9.59
CA ILE A 90 -20.49 -0.63 10.83
C ILE A 90 -19.75 0.22 11.88
N THR A 91 -20.41 0.47 13.03
CA THR A 91 -19.85 1.25 14.14
C THR A 91 -19.97 0.55 15.48
N SER A 92 -19.19 0.99 16.47
CA SER A 92 -19.34 0.55 17.86
C SER A 92 -19.35 1.76 18.79
N THR A 93 -20.25 1.74 19.77
CA THR A 93 -20.34 2.74 20.84
C THR A 93 -19.63 2.32 22.13
N ALA A 94 -18.83 1.25 22.08
CA ALA A 94 -18.07 0.76 23.23
C ALA A 94 -17.19 1.89 23.80
N ALA A 95 -17.21 2.09 25.11
CA ALA A 95 -16.46 3.15 25.79
C ALA A 95 -14.92 2.97 25.71
N SER A 96 -14.46 1.77 25.43
CA SER A 96 -13.08 1.44 25.08
C SER A 96 -13.07 0.59 23.80
N ALA A 97 -12.01 0.69 23.02
CA ALA A 97 -11.90 -0.05 21.76
C ALA A 97 -11.81 -1.56 22.01
N VAL A 98 -12.85 -2.31 21.67
CA VAL A 98 -12.96 -3.77 21.86
C VAL A 98 -13.68 -4.43 20.68
N GLY A 99 -13.37 -5.71 20.43
CA GLY A 99 -13.99 -6.48 19.36
C GLY A 99 -13.58 -6.02 17.95
N ALA A 100 -14.30 -6.52 16.96
CA ALA A 100 -14.03 -6.28 15.54
C ALA A 100 -15.29 -5.83 14.79
N GLY A 101 -15.12 -5.01 13.77
CA GLY A 101 -16.20 -4.75 12.82
C GLY A 101 -16.70 -6.04 12.17
N VAL A 102 -15.76 -6.83 11.61
CA VAL A 102 -16.03 -8.20 11.13
C VAL A 102 -14.98 -9.14 11.70
N LEU A 103 -15.42 -10.15 12.45
CA LEU A 103 -14.58 -11.23 12.94
C LEU A 103 -14.75 -12.49 12.08
N LEU A 104 -13.67 -13.00 11.56
CA LEU A 104 -13.57 -14.31 10.94
C LEU A 104 -13.18 -15.35 12.00
N ASN A 105 -13.96 -16.40 12.16
CA ASN A 105 -13.54 -17.51 13.01
C ASN A 105 -12.29 -18.19 12.47
N SER A 106 -11.65 -18.99 13.32
CA SER A 106 -10.42 -19.69 13.01
C SER A 106 -10.47 -20.52 11.73
N GLY A 107 -9.51 -20.31 10.83
CA GLY A 107 -9.28 -21.15 9.64
C GLY A 107 -10.40 -21.13 8.60
N LEU A 108 -11.20 -20.07 8.52
CA LEU A 108 -12.26 -19.96 7.53
C LEU A 108 -11.71 -19.95 6.11
N LYS A 109 -12.52 -20.46 5.18
CA LYS A 109 -12.19 -20.58 3.76
C LYS A 109 -13.27 -20.01 2.87
N ASN A 110 -12.87 -19.47 1.73
CA ASN A 110 -13.79 -19.00 0.69
C ASN A 110 -14.76 -17.93 1.21
N VAL A 111 -14.24 -16.86 1.81
CA VAL A 111 -15.02 -15.72 2.30
C VAL A 111 -14.74 -14.49 1.48
N VAL A 112 -15.77 -13.75 1.11
CA VAL A 112 -15.67 -12.44 0.46
C VAL A 112 -16.36 -11.40 1.32
N ILE A 113 -15.67 -10.27 1.62
CA ILE A 113 -16.22 -9.11 2.32
C ILE A 113 -16.01 -7.90 1.43
N ARG A 114 -17.09 -7.12 1.19
CA ARG A 114 -16.97 -6.01 0.26
C ARG A 114 -17.90 -4.84 0.52
N ASN A 115 -17.52 -3.69 -0.06
CA ASN A 115 -18.39 -2.55 -0.34
C ASN A 115 -19.03 -1.93 0.91
N GLY A 116 -18.24 -1.27 1.75
CA GLY A 116 -18.77 -0.55 2.91
C GLY A 116 -17.72 0.03 3.84
N ASN A 117 -18.15 0.45 5.02
CA ASN A 117 -17.31 1.17 5.95
C ASN A 117 -17.31 0.53 7.34
N ILE A 118 -16.17 0.53 8.02
CA ILE A 118 -16.02 0.15 9.42
C ILE A 118 -15.35 1.32 10.13
N VAL A 119 -16.04 1.88 11.13
CA VAL A 119 -15.59 3.08 11.82
C VAL A 119 -15.57 2.84 13.33
N GLY A 120 -14.38 2.94 13.91
CA GLY A 120 -14.16 3.05 15.34
C GLY A 120 -13.96 4.50 15.77
N GLY A 121 -13.65 4.72 17.04
CA GLY A 121 -13.41 6.03 17.62
C GLY A 121 -11.97 6.20 18.13
N VAL A 122 -11.02 5.42 17.63
CA VAL A 122 -9.62 5.52 18.01
C VAL A 122 -8.95 6.67 17.27
N THR A 123 -8.15 7.42 17.98
CA THR A 123 -7.35 8.54 17.46
C THR A 123 -5.88 8.35 17.81
N ASN A 124 -5.00 9.00 17.06
CA ASN A 124 -3.60 9.11 17.35
C ASN A 124 -3.33 10.45 18.04
N ASN A 125 -2.63 10.44 19.17
CA ASN A 125 -2.26 11.65 19.91
C ASN A 125 -1.07 12.45 19.32
N ALA A 126 -0.74 12.21 18.05
CA ALA A 126 0.39 12.79 17.31
C ALA A 126 1.80 12.40 17.82
N VAL A 127 1.92 11.53 18.83
CA VAL A 127 3.19 10.95 19.30
C VAL A 127 3.20 9.41 19.21
N GLY A 128 2.30 8.83 18.41
CA GLY A 128 2.24 7.39 18.15
C GLY A 128 1.48 6.57 19.19
N VAL A 129 0.77 7.21 20.12
CA VAL A 129 -0.13 6.52 21.05
C VAL A 129 -1.53 6.55 20.52
N TYR A 130 -2.07 5.38 20.24
CA TYR A 130 -3.42 5.17 19.74
C TYR A 130 -4.35 4.79 20.89
N SER A 131 -5.44 5.51 21.05
CA SER A 131 -6.44 5.23 22.09
C SER A 131 -7.80 5.77 21.67
N GLY A 132 -8.86 5.23 22.26
CA GLY A 132 -10.22 5.70 21.98
C GLY A 132 -11.27 4.63 22.22
N THR A 133 -12.40 4.84 21.59
CA THR A 133 -13.63 4.06 21.72
C THR A 133 -13.84 3.17 20.51
N GLY A 134 -14.86 2.31 20.54
CA GLY A 134 -15.32 1.56 19.37
C GLY A 134 -14.60 0.23 19.16
N PHE A 135 -14.02 -0.01 18.00
CA PHE A 135 -13.42 -1.29 17.64
C PHE A 135 -11.92 -1.38 17.94
N ALA A 136 -11.49 -2.55 18.42
CA ALA A 136 -10.09 -2.94 18.48
C ALA A 136 -9.55 -3.31 17.08
N TYR A 137 -10.37 -3.92 16.25
CA TYR A 137 -10.05 -4.42 14.91
C TYR A 137 -11.12 -4.03 13.90
N GLY A 138 -10.70 -3.72 12.67
CA GLY A 138 -11.66 -3.55 11.57
C GLY A 138 -12.17 -4.89 11.05
N ILE A 139 -11.37 -5.59 10.24
CA ILE A 139 -11.61 -6.98 9.81
C ILE A 139 -10.45 -7.82 10.35
N TYR A 140 -10.77 -8.88 11.09
CA TYR A 140 -9.79 -9.67 11.82
C TYR A 140 -10.17 -11.15 11.89
N TYR A 141 -9.23 -12.05 12.11
CA TYR A 141 -9.46 -13.48 12.32
C TYR A 141 -9.07 -13.92 13.74
N SER A 142 -9.71 -14.96 14.29
CA SER A 142 -9.59 -15.26 15.72
C SER A 142 -8.32 -16.03 16.13
N SER A 143 -7.81 -16.96 15.32
CA SER A 143 -6.58 -17.70 15.67
C SER A 143 -5.81 -18.27 14.49
N THR A 144 -6.39 -19.17 13.68
CA THR A 144 -5.75 -19.70 12.47
C THR A 144 -6.07 -18.80 11.30
N ALA A 145 -5.05 -18.43 10.53
CA ALA A 145 -5.19 -17.59 9.36
C ALA A 145 -6.21 -18.15 8.35
N PRO A 146 -7.01 -17.29 7.74
CA PRO A 146 -8.00 -17.70 6.75
C PRO A 146 -7.33 -18.08 5.41
N VAL A 147 -8.04 -18.83 4.58
CA VAL A 147 -7.59 -19.30 3.27
C VAL A 147 -8.58 -18.89 2.20
N ASN A 148 -8.10 -18.36 1.08
CA ASN A 148 -8.95 -17.88 -0.02
C ASN A 148 -10.02 -16.89 0.47
N VAL A 149 -9.56 -15.82 1.12
CA VAL A 149 -10.42 -14.73 1.63
C VAL A 149 -10.10 -13.46 0.85
N CYS A 150 -11.15 -12.81 0.36
CA CYS A 150 -11.06 -11.55 -0.35
C CYS A 150 -11.77 -10.44 0.41
N VAL A 151 -11.09 -9.30 0.60
CA VAL A 151 -11.68 -8.06 1.09
C VAL A 151 -11.53 -6.99 0.02
N SER A 152 -12.63 -6.40 -0.43
CA SER A 152 -12.58 -5.41 -1.49
C SER A 152 -13.51 -4.22 -1.26
N LYS A 153 -13.05 -3.01 -1.63
CA LYS A 153 -13.84 -1.77 -1.54
C LYS A 153 -14.37 -1.51 -0.12
N VAL A 154 -13.52 -1.73 0.88
CA VAL A 154 -13.84 -1.49 2.28
C VAL A 154 -12.98 -0.36 2.83
N SER A 155 -13.61 0.58 3.53
CA SER A 155 -12.92 1.62 4.29
C SER A 155 -12.92 1.25 5.77
N VAL A 156 -11.75 1.30 6.42
CA VAL A 156 -11.60 1.06 7.85
C VAL A 156 -10.91 2.25 8.51
N ILE A 157 -11.55 2.84 9.53
CA ILE A 157 -11.03 4.03 10.19
C ILE A 157 -11.14 3.89 11.70
N GLY A 158 -10.07 4.26 12.43
CA GLY A 158 -10.12 4.44 13.88
C GLY A 158 -10.20 3.14 14.69
N CYS A 159 -9.35 2.15 14.41
CA CYS A 159 -9.25 0.91 15.18
C CYS A 159 -7.98 0.87 16.05
N LEU A 160 -8.06 0.23 17.24
CA LEU A 160 -6.96 0.24 18.20
C LEU A 160 -5.73 -0.55 17.75
N TYR A 161 -5.94 -1.66 17.04
CA TYR A 161 -4.85 -2.52 16.59
C TYR A 161 -4.77 -2.62 15.07
N TYR A 162 -5.60 -3.43 14.42
CA TYR A 162 -5.50 -3.71 12.99
C TYR A 162 -6.67 -3.14 12.20
N GLY A 163 -6.36 -2.63 11.00
CA GLY A 163 -7.39 -2.25 10.04
C GLY A 163 -8.00 -3.48 9.37
N ILE A 164 -7.25 -4.13 8.49
CA ILE A 164 -7.62 -5.38 7.82
C ILE A 164 -6.47 -6.36 8.01
N ASP A 165 -6.69 -7.40 8.77
CA ASP A 165 -5.71 -8.46 9.02
C ASP A 165 -6.27 -9.81 8.59
N LEU A 166 -5.72 -10.32 7.51
CA LEU A 166 -5.94 -11.68 7.00
C LEU A 166 -4.68 -12.55 7.15
N ASN A 167 -3.61 -11.98 7.75
CA ASN A 167 -2.26 -12.52 7.75
C ASN A 167 -1.74 -12.80 6.32
N ALA A 168 -0.50 -13.21 6.18
CA ALA A 168 0.02 -13.82 4.96
C ALA A 168 -0.52 -15.26 4.77
N GLY A 169 -1.85 -15.41 4.94
CA GLY A 169 -2.56 -16.67 4.76
C GLY A 169 -2.61 -17.07 3.29
N ASP A 170 -2.86 -18.35 3.03
CA ASP A 170 -2.90 -18.86 1.67
C ASP A 170 -4.00 -18.20 0.84
N ALA A 171 -3.61 -17.53 -0.26
CA ALA A 171 -4.51 -16.86 -1.20
C ALA A 171 -5.45 -15.83 -0.55
N THR A 172 -4.96 -15.03 0.41
CA THR A 172 -5.69 -13.87 0.91
C THR A 172 -5.45 -12.65 0.02
N LEU A 173 -6.52 -11.91 -0.28
CA LEU A 173 -6.49 -10.73 -1.14
C LEU A 173 -7.19 -9.56 -0.46
N VAL A 174 -6.53 -8.40 -0.45
CA VAL A 174 -7.14 -7.12 -0.10
C VAL A 174 -6.97 -6.17 -1.27
N GLU A 175 -8.07 -5.68 -1.84
CA GLU A 175 -8.04 -4.80 -2.99
C GLU A 175 -9.00 -3.62 -2.88
N ASP A 176 -8.63 -2.48 -3.49
CA ASP A 176 -9.44 -1.26 -3.53
C ASP A 176 -9.87 -0.78 -2.12
N CYS A 177 -9.05 -0.99 -1.09
CA CYS A 177 -9.37 -0.70 0.28
C CYS A 177 -8.64 0.55 0.80
N PHE A 178 -9.27 1.22 1.75
CA PHE A 178 -8.71 2.36 2.45
C PHE A 178 -8.67 2.10 3.96
N VAL A 179 -7.50 2.30 4.58
CA VAL A 179 -7.33 2.18 6.04
C VAL A 179 -6.69 3.44 6.60
N ARG A 180 -7.21 3.92 7.71
CA ARG A 180 -6.65 5.10 8.37
C ARG A 180 -6.77 5.03 9.88
N THR A 181 -5.75 5.60 10.58
CA THR A 181 -5.73 5.77 12.03
C THR A 181 -5.92 4.44 12.77
N VAL A 182 -4.96 3.54 12.58
CA VAL A 182 -4.92 2.25 13.30
C VAL A 182 -3.62 2.10 14.07
N GLY A 183 -3.70 1.54 15.30
CA GLY A 183 -2.56 1.53 16.22
C GLY A 183 -1.46 0.52 15.90
N SER A 184 -1.66 -0.36 14.92
CA SER A 184 -0.65 -1.35 14.51
C SER A 184 -0.62 -1.49 12.99
N TYR A 185 -0.99 -2.65 12.43
CA TYR A 185 -1.00 -2.85 10.97
C TYR A 185 -2.24 -2.23 10.32
N GLY A 186 -2.03 -1.47 9.24
CA GLY A 186 -3.13 -1.02 8.41
C GLY A 186 -3.76 -2.19 7.65
N ILE A 187 -3.01 -2.80 6.74
CA ILE A 187 -3.43 -3.93 5.92
C ILE A 187 -2.37 -5.03 5.97
N LEU A 188 -2.78 -6.26 6.25
CA LEU A 188 -1.94 -7.45 6.22
C LEU A 188 -2.66 -8.59 5.48
N ALA A 189 -2.11 -9.01 4.32
CA ALA A 189 -2.63 -10.11 3.50
C ALA A 189 -1.51 -10.68 2.61
N SER A 190 -1.71 -11.85 1.98
CA SER A 190 -0.71 -12.35 1.02
C SER A 190 -0.63 -11.50 -0.25
N THR A 191 -1.76 -10.99 -0.72
CA THR A 191 -1.81 -10.05 -1.86
C THR A 191 -2.55 -8.77 -1.46
N VAL A 192 -1.92 -7.60 -1.70
CA VAL A 192 -2.52 -6.30 -1.47
C VAL A 192 -2.42 -5.47 -2.75
N LYS A 193 -3.55 -4.99 -3.25
CA LYS A 193 -3.62 -4.29 -4.53
C LYS A 193 -4.49 -3.05 -4.47
N ASN A 194 -4.02 -1.96 -5.08
CA ASN A 194 -4.76 -0.69 -5.19
C ASN A 194 -5.32 -0.20 -3.84
N CYS A 195 -4.51 -0.31 -2.78
CA CYS A 195 -4.89 0.03 -1.42
C CYS A 195 -4.12 1.24 -0.90
N THR A 196 -4.77 1.94 0.00
CA THR A 196 -4.12 3.03 0.76
C THR A 196 -4.27 2.77 2.26
N ALA A 197 -3.15 2.80 2.98
CA ALA A 197 -3.14 2.74 4.44
C ALA A 197 -2.25 3.86 5.00
N VAL A 198 -2.83 4.74 5.80
CA VAL A 198 -2.16 5.93 6.31
C VAL A 198 -2.37 6.09 7.81
N GLU A 199 -1.42 6.77 8.45
CA GLU A 199 -1.49 7.02 9.89
C GLU A 199 -1.59 5.72 10.70
N CYS A 200 -0.76 4.73 10.37
CA CYS A 200 -0.68 3.46 11.06
C CYS A 200 0.46 3.46 12.08
N GLY A 201 0.26 2.78 13.22
CA GLY A 201 1.21 2.82 14.33
C GLY A 201 2.41 1.88 14.17
N TYR A 202 2.35 0.89 13.28
CA TYR A 202 3.47 -0.05 13.06
C TYR A 202 3.81 -0.22 11.59
N THR A 203 3.05 -0.97 10.83
CA THR A 203 3.24 -1.15 9.38
C THR A 203 1.96 -0.82 8.65
N SER A 204 2.04 0.10 7.69
CA SER A 204 0.80 0.51 7.02
C SER A 204 0.29 -0.57 6.07
N ILE A 205 1.14 -1.12 5.21
CA ILE A 205 0.77 -2.22 4.31
C ILE A 205 1.84 -3.31 4.39
N SER A 206 1.40 -4.56 4.54
CA SER A 206 2.25 -5.74 4.52
C SER A 206 1.65 -6.85 3.66
N GLY A 207 2.45 -7.43 2.76
CA GLY A 207 2.02 -8.55 1.91
C GLY A 207 3.16 -9.21 1.15
N ASP A 208 2.94 -10.43 0.64
CA ASP A 208 3.92 -11.08 -0.23
C ASP A 208 3.96 -10.42 -1.62
N GLN A 209 2.79 -10.10 -2.15
CA GLN A 209 2.61 -9.37 -3.39
C GLN A 209 1.89 -8.05 -3.12
N VAL A 210 2.56 -6.94 -3.36
CA VAL A 210 1.98 -5.60 -3.15
C VAL A 210 2.08 -4.80 -4.44
N SER A 211 0.95 -4.31 -4.94
CA SER A 211 0.92 -3.52 -6.16
C SER A 211 -0.03 -2.33 -6.09
N ASP A 212 0.39 -1.23 -6.71
CA ASP A 212 -0.42 -0.03 -6.85
C ASP A 212 -0.91 0.54 -5.50
N CYS A 213 -0.05 0.46 -4.46
CA CYS A 213 -0.40 0.75 -3.08
C CYS A 213 0.32 1.97 -2.53
N ARG A 214 -0.30 2.61 -1.53
CA ARG A 214 0.29 3.68 -0.73
C ARG A 214 0.22 3.35 0.76
N GLY A 215 1.39 3.22 1.39
CA GLY A 215 1.52 2.96 2.82
C GLY A 215 2.27 4.07 3.55
N GLU A 216 1.69 4.68 4.58
CA GLU A 216 2.33 5.74 5.37
C GLU A 216 2.20 5.46 6.87
N THR A 217 3.33 5.40 7.54
CA THR A 217 3.39 5.29 8.99
C THR A 217 3.98 6.55 9.62
N THR A 218 3.46 6.94 10.77
CA THR A 218 3.98 8.08 11.50
C THR A 218 5.10 7.67 12.46
N PHE A 219 4.95 6.54 13.15
CA PHE A 219 5.89 6.08 14.18
C PHE A 219 6.31 4.61 14.02
N GLY A 220 5.85 3.97 12.95
CA GLY A 220 6.01 2.53 12.75
C GLY A 220 7.29 2.12 12.05
N SER A 221 7.45 0.81 11.89
CA SER A 221 8.64 0.19 11.30
C SER A 221 8.68 0.30 9.78
N TYR A 222 7.54 0.20 9.10
CA TYR A 222 7.47 0.23 7.64
C TYR A 222 6.26 1.03 7.14
N GLY A 223 6.50 1.96 6.22
CA GLY A 223 5.40 2.50 5.43
C GLY A 223 4.77 1.39 4.58
N LEU A 224 5.61 0.63 3.87
CA LEU A 224 5.19 -0.52 3.10
C LEU A 224 6.23 -1.65 3.23
N PHE A 225 5.75 -2.88 3.44
CA PHE A 225 6.56 -4.10 3.46
C PHE A 225 6.02 -5.12 2.47
N GLY A 226 6.92 -5.72 1.65
CA GLY A 226 6.50 -6.78 0.74
C GLY A 226 7.64 -7.66 0.23
N VAL A 227 7.31 -8.85 -0.27
CA VAL A 227 8.31 -9.69 -0.97
C VAL A 227 8.50 -9.14 -2.39
N ASN A 228 7.45 -9.04 -3.16
CA ASN A 228 7.47 -8.40 -4.46
C ASN A 228 6.58 -7.16 -4.44
N VAL A 229 7.18 -6.00 -4.66
CA VAL A 229 6.48 -4.72 -4.60
C VAL A 229 6.60 -4.01 -5.93
N GLN A 230 5.48 -3.55 -6.49
CA GLN A 230 5.48 -2.81 -7.74
C GLN A 230 4.53 -1.61 -7.71
N ASN A 231 4.90 -0.55 -8.45
CA ASN A 231 4.09 0.65 -8.62
C ASN A 231 3.60 1.25 -7.30
N SER A 232 4.38 1.17 -6.24
CA SER A 232 3.91 1.46 -4.88
C SER A 232 4.76 2.52 -4.19
N TYR A 233 4.14 3.19 -3.23
CA TYR A 233 4.78 4.22 -2.42
C TYR A 233 4.71 3.86 -0.94
N GLY A 234 5.86 3.95 -0.26
CA GLY A 234 5.96 3.76 1.19
C GLY A 234 6.61 4.96 1.88
N SER A 235 6.06 5.39 3.01
CA SER A 235 6.62 6.49 3.80
C SER A 235 6.66 6.20 5.28
N SER A 236 7.77 6.56 5.93
CA SER A 236 7.90 6.59 7.39
C SER A 236 8.36 7.97 7.85
N ALA A 237 7.56 8.60 8.70
CA ALA A 237 7.89 9.90 9.27
C ALA A 237 8.84 9.82 10.48
N SER A 238 9.24 8.62 10.91
CA SER A 238 10.13 8.39 12.05
C SER A 238 11.33 7.50 11.68
N SER A 239 11.71 6.56 12.53
CA SER A 239 12.88 5.71 12.37
C SER A 239 12.66 4.47 11.48
N GLY A 240 11.46 4.28 10.95
CA GLY A 240 11.14 3.15 10.10
C GLY A 240 11.58 3.32 8.64
N TYR A 241 11.54 2.24 7.90
CA TYR A 241 11.76 2.25 6.45
C TYR A 241 10.57 2.88 5.73
N GLY A 242 10.83 3.68 4.71
CA GLY A 242 9.75 4.10 3.83
C GLY A 242 9.11 2.90 3.13
N LEU A 243 9.90 2.19 2.33
CA LEU A 243 9.50 0.97 1.66
C LEU A 243 10.57 -0.10 1.88
N TYR A 244 10.16 -1.29 2.32
CA TYR A 244 11.00 -2.48 2.39
C TYR A 244 10.46 -3.56 1.45
N ALA A 245 11.31 -4.07 0.55
CA ALA A 245 10.96 -5.15 -0.37
C ALA A 245 12.10 -6.17 -0.50
N TYR A 246 11.81 -7.38 -1.00
CA TYR A 246 12.85 -8.22 -1.55
C TYR A 246 13.16 -7.82 -2.99
N VAL A 247 12.12 -7.56 -3.77
CA VAL A 247 12.21 -7.03 -5.15
C VAL A 247 11.29 -5.83 -5.27
N ALA A 248 11.81 -4.70 -5.74
CA ALA A 248 11.07 -3.47 -5.98
C ALA A 248 11.11 -3.06 -7.45
N LEU A 249 9.95 -2.77 -8.04
CA LEU A 249 9.79 -2.31 -9.42
C LEU A 249 8.88 -1.08 -9.47
N ASN A 250 9.39 0.01 -10.09
CA ASN A 250 8.65 1.27 -10.23
C ASN A 250 8.14 1.81 -8.87
N CYS A 251 8.93 1.72 -7.82
CA CYS A 251 8.52 2.05 -6.46
C CYS A 251 9.19 3.34 -5.97
N ALA A 252 8.55 3.99 -5.00
CA ALA A 252 9.16 5.09 -4.27
C ALA A 252 9.05 4.88 -2.76
N GLY A 253 10.13 5.25 -2.04
CA GLY A 253 10.18 5.14 -0.59
C GLY A 253 10.79 6.39 0.05
N THR A 254 10.19 6.87 1.14
CA THR A 254 10.71 8.01 1.90
C THR A 254 10.82 7.69 3.39
N SER A 255 11.91 8.10 4.01
CA SER A 255 12.11 7.92 5.46
C SER A 255 12.73 9.17 6.09
N ALA A 256 12.39 9.43 7.35
CA ALA A 256 13.07 10.47 8.10
C ALA A 256 14.46 10.04 8.57
N SER A 257 14.64 8.79 9.03
CA SER A 257 15.89 8.40 9.71
C SER A 257 16.49 7.06 9.28
N SER A 258 15.76 6.26 8.51
CA SER A 258 16.23 4.96 8.02
C SER A 258 16.34 4.98 6.50
N TYR A 259 16.22 3.85 5.84
CA TYR A 259 16.24 3.77 4.39
C TYR A 259 14.96 4.36 3.80
N GLY A 260 15.09 5.22 2.80
CA GLY A 260 13.95 5.63 1.99
C GLY A 260 13.32 4.41 1.32
N LEU A 261 14.11 3.70 0.51
CA LEU A 261 13.75 2.41 -0.09
C LEU A 261 14.84 1.39 0.19
N TYR A 262 14.45 0.25 0.72
CA TYR A 262 15.32 -0.92 0.90
C TYR A 262 14.81 -2.08 0.06
N ALA A 263 15.59 -2.55 -0.92
CA ALA A 263 15.25 -3.73 -1.72
C ALA A 263 16.35 -4.78 -1.58
N TYR A 264 16.07 -5.89 -0.89
CA TYR A 264 17.10 -6.86 -0.54
C TYR A 264 17.85 -7.45 -1.74
N TYR A 265 17.15 -7.78 -2.84
CA TYR A 265 17.75 -8.37 -4.03
C TYR A 265 17.91 -7.38 -5.18
N SER A 266 16.85 -6.66 -5.54
CA SER A 266 16.88 -5.76 -6.68
C SER A 266 15.90 -4.61 -6.60
N ALA A 267 16.33 -3.44 -7.07
CA ALA A 267 15.51 -2.27 -7.30
C ALA A 267 15.62 -1.85 -8.77
N GLN A 268 14.50 -1.70 -9.45
CA GLN A 268 14.43 -1.24 -10.82
C GLN A 268 13.43 -0.10 -10.98
N ASN A 269 13.85 0.97 -11.65
CA ASN A 269 13.05 2.19 -11.85
C ASN A 269 12.52 2.75 -10.52
N CYS A 270 13.30 2.71 -9.47
CA CYS A 270 12.88 3.06 -8.12
C CYS A 270 13.46 4.38 -7.65
N GLN A 271 12.78 5.02 -6.69
CA GLN A 271 13.26 6.20 -6.00
C GLN A 271 13.29 5.98 -4.50
N GLY A 272 14.43 6.27 -3.87
CA GLY A 272 14.59 6.24 -2.42
C GLY A 272 15.04 7.59 -1.88
N GLN A 273 14.38 8.10 -0.83
CA GLN A 273 14.77 9.35 -0.20
C GLN A 273 14.80 9.21 1.31
N SER A 274 15.89 9.68 1.93
CA SER A 274 16.00 9.74 3.39
C SER A 274 16.55 11.08 3.86
N THR A 275 16.16 11.49 5.05
CA THR A 275 16.78 12.68 5.66
C THR A 275 18.08 12.32 6.38
N SER A 276 18.09 11.27 7.20
CA SER A 276 19.28 10.93 8.01
C SER A 276 19.91 9.58 7.66
N GLY A 277 19.17 8.66 7.02
CA GLY A 277 19.68 7.37 6.57
C GLY A 277 19.95 7.35 5.06
N THR A 278 20.23 6.17 4.53
CA THR A 278 20.49 5.97 3.09
C THR A 278 19.22 6.18 2.26
N GLY A 279 19.35 6.89 1.15
CA GLY A 279 18.23 7.11 0.23
C GLY A 279 17.67 5.79 -0.31
N LEU A 280 18.47 5.02 -1.05
CA LEU A 280 18.12 3.72 -1.61
C LEU A 280 19.21 2.71 -1.34
N PHE A 281 18.81 1.54 -0.79
CA PHE A 281 19.68 0.36 -0.67
C PHE A 281 19.17 -0.80 -1.51
N SER A 282 20.06 -1.47 -2.25
CA SER A 282 19.77 -2.76 -2.86
C SER A 282 21.04 -3.53 -3.22
N ARG A 283 20.92 -4.86 -3.38
CA ARG A 283 22.04 -5.63 -3.96
C ARG A 283 22.28 -5.29 -5.42
N ASN A 284 21.24 -5.11 -6.22
CA ASN A 284 21.34 -4.69 -7.61
C ASN A 284 20.39 -3.53 -7.89
N VAL A 285 20.88 -2.50 -8.53
CA VAL A 285 20.16 -1.26 -8.80
C VAL A 285 20.19 -0.97 -10.29
N ASN A 286 19.03 -0.73 -10.89
CA ASN A 286 18.96 -0.37 -12.30
C ASN A 286 17.94 0.76 -12.51
N ASN A 287 18.41 1.82 -13.15
CA ASN A 287 17.59 2.98 -13.51
C ASN A 287 16.92 3.63 -12.28
N CYS A 288 17.66 3.76 -11.19
CA CYS A 288 17.14 4.23 -9.90
C CYS A 288 17.72 5.59 -9.51
N TYR A 289 17.00 6.26 -8.62
CA TYR A 289 17.45 7.50 -7.98
C TYR A 289 17.43 7.35 -6.46
N GLY A 290 18.51 7.69 -5.80
CA GLY A 290 18.61 7.72 -4.34
C GLY A 290 19.09 9.07 -3.84
N SER A 291 18.46 9.60 -2.80
CA SER A 291 18.91 10.84 -2.18
C SER A 291 18.90 10.79 -0.65
N SER A 292 19.93 11.39 -0.05
CA SER A 292 20.04 11.52 1.41
C SER A 292 20.56 12.90 1.78
N SER A 293 20.12 13.44 2.92
CA SER A 293 20.71 14.67 3.45
C SER A 293 21.97 14.41 4.28
N SER A 294 22.07 13.27 4.98
CA SER A 294 23.16 13.02 5.93
C SER A 294 23.99 11.76 5.68
N ASP A 295 23.49 10.84 4.84
CA ASP A 295 24.11 9.55 4.56
C ASP A 295 24.24 9.33 3.05
N THR A 296 24.32 8.09 2.61
CA THR A 296 24.53 7.72 1.20
C THR A 296 23.25 7.90 0.36
N GLY A 297 23.41 8.46 -0.83
CA GLY A 297 22.30 8.57 -1.78
C GLY A 297 21.83 7.19 -2.25
N ILE A 298 22.71 6.41 -2.91
CA ILE A 298 22.50 5.00 -3.27
C ILE A 298 23.61 4.15 -2.68
N GLU A 299 23.24 3.09 -1.95
CA GLU A 299 24.13 2.03 -1.51
C GLU A 299 23.76 0.73 -2.23
N CYS A 300 24.71 0.18 -3.02
CA CYS A 300 24.50 -0.99 -3.85
C CYS A 300 25.60 -2.03 -3.57
N SER A 301 25.28 -3.13 -2.90
CA SER A 301 26.28 -4.15 -2.58
C SER A 301 26.73 -5.00 -3.77
N GLY A 302 26.11 -4.87 -4.93
CA GLY A 302 26.45 -5.55 -6.18
C GLY A 302 26.60 -4.56 -7.33
N THR A 303 25.71 -4.60 -8.32
CA THR A 303 25.83 -3.82 -9.56
C THR A 303 24.81 -2.70 -9.61
N ALA A 304 25.30 -1.48 -9.83
CA ALA A 304 24.47 -0.30 -10.14
C ALA A 304 24.61 0.06 -11.63
N ILE A 305 23.49 0.18 -12.32
CA ILE A 305 23.43 0.52 -13.74
C ILE A 305 22.48 1.70 -13.94
N ASN A 306 22.89 2.68 -14.76
CA ASN A 306 22.05 3.82 -15.15
C ASN A 306 21.41 4.54 -13.95
N SER A 307 22.11 4.65 -12.84
CA SER A 307 21.53 5.09 -11.59
C SER A 307 22.22 6.37 -11.06
N SER A 308 21.47 7.15 -10.30
CA SER A 308 21.93 8.42 -9.76
C SER A 308 21.75 8.50 -8.26
N GLY A 309 22.85 8.68 -7.53
CA GLY A 309 22.89 8.88 -6.10
C GLY A 309 23.32 10.29 -5.72
N VAL A 310 22.56 10.93 -4.82
CA VAL A 310 22.86 12.29 -4.34
C VAL A 310 22.84 12.34 -2.82
N ALA A 311 23.88 12.90 -2.24
CA ALA A 311 23.96 13.09 -0.78
C ALA A 311 24.47 14.49 -0.45
N SER A 312 23.88 15.15 0.56
CA SER A 312 24.38 16.46 0.98
C SER A 312 25.61 16.37 1.86
N SER A 313 25.68 15.38 2.75
CA SER A 313 26.79 15.21 3.70
C SER A 313 27.48 13.84 3.62
N GLY A 314 27.00 12.95 2.77
CA GLY A 314 27.50 11.58 2.61
C GLY A 314 28.07 11.30 1.24
N LEU A 315 28.07 10.01 0.87
CA LEU A 315 28.49 9.52 -0.42
C LEU A 315 27.35 9.54 -1.42
N GLY A 316 27.57 10.09 -2.62
CA GLY A 316 26.52 10.10 -3.65
C GLY A 316 26.06 8.69 -4.00
N LEU A 317 26.98 7.87 -4.55
CA LEU A 317 26.71 6.48 -4.92
C LEU A 317 27.82 5.56 -4.47
N ASP A 318 27.50 4.47 -3.78
CA ASP A 318 28.41 3.36 -3.44
C ASP A 318 27.96 2.07 -4.10
N ALA A 319 28.86 1.37 -4.82
CA ALA A 319 28.54 0.12 -5.49
C ALA A 319 29.76 -0.81 -5.57
N TYR A 320 29.55 -2.12 -5.70
CA TYR A 320 30.66 -3.00 -6.08
C TYR A 320 31.04 -2.78 -7.55
N CYS A 321 30.07 -2.74 -8.45
CA CYS A 321 30.26 -2.35 -9.85
C CYS A 321 29.31 -1.21 -10.23
N ALA A 322 29.79 -0.15 -10.84
CA ALA A 322 28.98 0.96 -11.33
C ALA A 322 29.14 1.11 -12.85
N GLU A 323 28.03 1.17 -13.57
CA GLU A 323 27.98 1.38 -15.01
C GLU A 323 26.99 2.47 -15.38
N ASN A 324 27.45 3.47 -16.14
CA ASN A 324 26.63 4.62 -16.54
C ASN A 324 25.98 5.35 -15.35
N CYS A 325 26.68 5.46 -14.24
CA CYS A 325 26.13 5.99 -12.99
C CYS A 325 26.60 7.41 -12.71
N TYR A 326 25.80 8.13 -11.93
CA TYR A 326 26.11 9.44 -11.39
C TYR A 326 26.11 9.43 -9.87
N GLY A 327 27.16 9.93 -9.25
CA GLY A 327 27.26 10.14 -7.81
C GLY A 327 27.60 11.59 -7.49
N ASN A 328 26.85 12.21 -6.56
CA ASN A 328 27.13 13.57 -6.08
C ASN A 328 27.00 13.61 -4.54
N GLY A 329 28.06 14.05 -3.87
CA GLY A 329 28.08 14.06 -2.41
C GLY A 329 29.31 14.79 -1.83
N VAL A 330 29.61 14.48 -0.58
CA VAL A 330 30.94 14.80 0.00
C VAL A 330 32.01 14.04 -0.81
N SER A 331 31.80 12.74 -1.04
CA SER A 331 32.41 11.97 -2.11
C SER A 331 31.35 11.64 -3.17
N GLY A 332 31.72 11.72 -4.44
CA GLY A 332 30.78 11.55 -5.54
C GLY A 332 30.36 10.10 -5.72
N LEU A 333 31.24 9.26 -6.29
CA LEU A 333 31.00 7.86 -6.59
C LEU A 333 32.13 6.99 -6.04
N SER A 334 31.80 5.91 -5.37
CA SER A 334 32.70 4.86 -4.91
C SER A 334 32.31 3.52 -5.54
N ALA A 335 33.29 2.81 -6.14
CA ALA A 335 33.07 1.47 -6.67
C ALA A 335 34.37 0.65 -6.65
N SER A 336 34.29 -0.68 -6.75
CA SER A 336 35.46 -1.47 -7.13
C SER A 336 35.78 -1.32 -8.61
N THR A 337 34.74 -1.32 -9.44
CA THR A 337 34.87 -1.08 -10.90
C THR A 337 33.85 -0.04 -11.33
N ALA A 338 34.33 1.00 -12.04
CA ALA A 338 33.48 2.05 -12.59
C ALA A 338 33.64 2.14 -14.10
N LEU A 339 32.54 2.17 -14.85
CA LEU A 339 32.47 2.27 -16.28
C LEU A 339 31.53 3.39 -16.72
N ASN A 340 31.97 4.31 -17.51
CA ASN A 340 31.19 5.45 -18.02
C ASN A 340 30.52 6.25 -16.90
N CYS A 341 31.16 6.43 -15.76
CA CYS A 341 30.57 7.04 -14.59
C CYS A 341 31.01 8.50 -14.41
N LEU A 342 30.15 9.28 -13.77
CA LEU A 342 30.41 10.64 -13.34
C LEU A 342 30.30 10.75 -11.82
N GLY A 343 31.36 11.20 -11.17
CA GLY A 343 31.38 11.47 -9.74
C GLY A 343 31.72 12.94 -9.44
N VAL A 344 30.90 13.55 -8.57
CA VAL A 344 31.13 14.93 -8.12
C VAL A 344 31.23 14.95 -6.59
N GLY A 345 32.44 15.19 -6.10
CA GLY A 345 32.72 15.34 -4.68
C GLY A 345 32.80 16.81 -4.26
N SER A 346 32.41 17.15 -3.05
CA SER A 346 32.67 18.49 -2.50
C SER A 346 34.01 18.57 -1.78
N ASN A 347 34.33 17.60 -0.93
CA ASN A 347 35.56 17.54 -0.12
C ASN A 347 36.29 16.19 -0.20
N GLY A 348 35.59 15.12 -0.60
CA GLY A 348 36.14 13.79 -0.85
C GLY A 348 36.46 13.58 -2.32
N ASP A 349 36.61 12.32 -2.74
CA ASP A 349 36.94 12.00 -4.13
C ASP A 349 35.72 12.21 -5.07
N GLY A 350 36.02 12.66 -6.29
CA GLY A 350 35.00 12.70 -7.34
C GLY A 350 34.56 11.28 -7.70
N VAL A 351 35.50 10.47 -8.25
CA VAL A 351 35.33 9.03 -8.48
C VAL A 351 36.42 8.26 -7.74
N TYR A 352 36.06 7.31 -6.91
CA TYR A 352 36.95 6.31 -6.35
C TYR A 352 36.63 4.94 -6.95
N ALA A 353 37.59 4.37 -7.70
CA ALA A 353 37.50 3.02 -8.25
C ALA A 353 38.63 2.16 -7.69
N GLY A 354 38.33 1.25 -6.74
CA GLY A 354 39.33 0.44 -6.06
C GLY A 354 40.18 -0.43 -7.00
N LEU A 355 39.65 -0.85 -8.12
CA LEU A 355 40.34 -1.65 -9.13
C LEU A 355 40.42 -0.92 -10.47
N THR A 356 39.32 -0.70 -11.15
CA THR A 356 39.32 -0.20 -12.54
C THR A 356 38.33 0.93 -12.75
N ALA A 357 38.80 2.02 -13.38
CA ALA A 357 37.96 3.06 -13.94
C ALA A 357 38.14 3.10 -15.47
N MET A 358 37.05 3.17 -16.23
CA MET A 358 37.07 3.30 -17.68
C MET A 358 36.04 4.35 -18.14
N ASN A 359 36.50 5.30 -18.96
CA ASN A 359 35.66 6.39 -19.47
C ASN A 359 34.93 7.16 -18.33
N CYS A 360 35.60 7.36 -17.19
CA CYS A 360 35.01 8.03 -16.04
C CYS A 360 35.47 9.46 -15.93
N PHE A 361 34.58 10.31 -15.42
CA PHE A 361 34.92 11.69 -15.05
C PHE A 361 34.68 11.88 -13.54
N GLY A 362 35.73 12.30 -12.84
CA GLY A 362 35.70 12.65 -11.44
C GLY A 362 36.01 14.12 -11.20
N SER A 363 35.17 14.83 -10.49
CA SER A 363 35.36 16.23 -10.11
C SER A 363 35.21 16.43 -8.61
N THR A 364 36.08 17.25 -8.02
CA THR A 364 35.93 17.54 -6.57
C THR A 364 36.39 18.97 -6.25
N GLY A 365 35.89 19.48 -5.10
CA GLY A 365 36.38 20.73 -4.52
C GLY A 365 37.78 20.61 -3.90
N ALA A 366 37.98 19.63 -3.01
CA ALA A 366 39.19 19.53 -2.18
C ALA A 366 39.84 18.14 -2.09
N GLY A 367 39.22 17.08 -2.62
CA GLY A 367 39.77 15.72 -2.62
C GLY A 367 40.59 15.38 -3.87
N THR A 368 40.47 14.14 -4.33
CA THR A 368 41.03 13.68 -5.59
C THR A 368 39.93 13.62 -6.66
N GLY A 369 40.15 14.22 -7.82
CA GLY A 369 39.17 14.13 -8.90
C GLY A 369 38.84 12.69 -9.24
N LEU A 370 39.85 11.86 -9.56
CA LEU A 370 39.68 10.44 -9.81
C LEU A 370 40.78 9.61 -9.16
N VAL A 371 40.41 8.57 -8.43
CA VAL A 371 41.32 7.56 -7.84
C VAL A 371 41.04 6.21 -8.46
N ALA A 372 42.09 5.51 -8.96
CA ALA A 372 41.92 4.13 -9.46
C ALA A 372 43.26 3.34 -9.38
N PHE A 373 43.17 1.99 -9.30
CA PHE A 373 44.34 1.18 -9.53
C PHE A 373 44.72 1.17 -11.05
N ILE A 374 43.72 0.98 -11.91
CA ILE A 374 43.84 1.08 -13.35
C ILE A 374 42.86 2.13 -13.86
N ALA A 375 43.33 3.15 -14.59
CA ALA A 375 42.44 4.09 -15.27
C ALA A 375 42.67 4.08 -16.77
N SER A 376 41.59 4.04 -17.54
CA SER A 376 41.65 4.07 -19.01
C SER A 376 40.64 5.09 -19.55
N PHE A 377 41.14 6.07 -20.32
CA PHE A 377 40.36 7.16 -20.89
C PHE A 377 39.54 7.93 -19.85
N CYS A 378 40.09 8.14 -18.68
CA CYS A 378 39.45 8.86 -17.58
C CYS A 378 39.96 10.29 -17.45
N HIS A 379 39.14 11.11 -16.82
CA HIS A 379 39.50 12.50 -16.51
C HIS A 379 39.20 12.82 -15.05
N GLY A 380 40.17 13.39 -14.34
CA GLY A 380 40.02 13.85 -12.96
C GLY A 380 40.23 15.35 -12.88
N THR A 381 39.48 16.07 -12.08
CA THR A 381 39.65 17.49 -11.77
C THR A 381 39.45 17.78 -10.29
N ALA A 382 40.30 18.60 -9.71
CA ALA A 382 40.18 19.08 -8.33
C ALA A 382 40.47 20.58 -8.26
N THR A 383 39.65 21.31 -7.47
CA THR A 383 39.88 22.74 -7.30
C THR A 383 41.11 23.02 -6.41
N THR A 384 41.30 22.28 -5.34
CA THR A 384 42.38 22.42 -4.35
C THR A 384 43.02 21.09 -3.96
N GLY A 385 42.82 20.03 -4.71
CA GLY A 385 43.33 18.68 -4.43
C GLY A 385 44.19 18.11 -5.55
N THR A 386 44.06 16.82 -5.77
CA THR A 386 44.76 16.09 -6.84
C THR A 386 43.79 15.76 -7.95
N ASP A 387 44.12 16.09 -9.19
CA ASP A 387 43.24 15.78 -10.32
C ASP A 387 43.10 14.27 -10.53
N LEU A 388 44.23 13.56 -10.58
CA LEU A 388 44.25 12.13 -10.89
C LEU A 388 45.25 11.38 -9.99
N SER A 389 44.83 10.32 -9.31
CA SER A 389 45.67 9.40 -8.54
C SER A 389 45.50 7.97 -9.06
N VAL A 390 46.42 7.49 -9.89
CA VAL A 390 46.31 6.22 -10.61
C VAL A 390 47.62 5.46 -10.58
N THR A 391 47.60 4.15 -10.32
CA THR A 391 48.77 3.28 -10.36
C THR A 391 49.16 2.92 -11.79
N HIS A 392 48.19 2.52 -12.61
CA HIS A 392 48.38 2.21 -14.03
C HIS A 392 47.49 3.07 -14.90
N ASN A 393 48.09 4.03 -15.59
CA ASN A 393 47.39 5.02 -16.41
C ASN A 393 47.46 4.67 -17.90
N ILE A 394 46.30 4.60 -18.56
CA ILE A 394 46.16 4.39 -20.00
C ILE A 394 45.34 5.54 -20.55
N ASN A 395 46.02 6.54 -21.11
CA ASN A 395 45.42 7.72 -21.75
C ASN A 395 44.39 8.47 -20.85
N SER A 396 44.69 8.62 -19.54
CA SER A 396 43.86 9.39 -18.61
C SER A 396 44.56 10.69 -18.18
N TYR A 397 43.77 11.73 -17.86
CA TYR A 397 44.29 13.07 -17.50
C TYR A 397 43.36 13.83 -16.55
#